data_f6e8d18ff65c586d91e0eccb55521bb9
#
_entry.id   f6e8d18ff65c586d91e0eccb55521bb9
#
_cell.length_a   1.000
_cell.length_b   1.000
_cell.length_c   1.000
_cell.angle_alpha   90.00
_cell.angle_beta   90.00
_cell.angle_gamma   90.00
#
_symmetry.space_group_name_H-M   'P 1'
#
loop_
_entity.id
_entity.type
_entity.pdbx_description
1 polymer ?
#
loop_
_entity_poly.entity_id
_entity_poly.type
_entity_poly.pdbx_seq_one_letter_code
_entity_poly.pdbx_strand_id
1 'polypeptide(L)'
;MEKDYLHRCSKKRRLLKRQKRKRMATVTGVVVLACFICMGFLPSFGIISPGTRYCGNRLGFLTVKAAEKKINKHRGDFQKKAVTLTHKKKSTTLNAGQLGLSINGEQAAKDALKESLSRHFLGRMAQVFKREDVHTPIEVDEAVLNRRLRSLDGVLYATAKPATVAMEGEKVVIRPGNKGEVPDTARAILDLSHGIDGPIEIQTKTVEPAIEARALAGIDAKMATSVTEYDVKDKNRTTNVEVGAGFFRRIVLAPGEKISFLSTIGGIDEAHGFVKGKTVSNGVETEGIGGGVCQVSTTMYNAVARAGLNIITKFNHSKPVPYAKEGLDCAVSDGYKDFIFANPYTKPVYIETTAKEGKLSCTVYGPGEEKPYTIDLVPEKVRDLPASNEESYTAELPAGEIKVLQKQVNGSIYNTYAVYSQAGKQSRRFLVAKSRYVPVDGKVLIGKGK
;
A
#
# COMPACT_ATOMS: atom_id res chain seq x y z
N MET A 1 97.28 -32.73 30.89
CA MET A 1 96.44 -33.70 30.11
C MET A 1 94.96 -33.61 30.39
N GLU A 2 94.52 -33.49 31.61
CA GLU A 2 93.11 -33.50 31.98
C GLU A 2 92.28 -32.26 31.52
N LYS A 3 92.89 -31.04 31.53
CA LYS A 3 92.17 -29.83 31.03
C LYS A 3 91.96 -29.87 29.52
N ASP A 4 92.82 -30.46 28.74
CA ASP A 4 92.67 -30.59 27.31
C ASP A 4 91.60 -31.59 26.90
N TYR A 5 91.50 -32.68 27.69
CA TYR A 5 90.42 -33.67 27.49
C TYR A 5 89.07 -33.09 27.73
N LEU A 6 88.84 -32.33 28.82
CA LEU A 6 87.60 -31.65 29.13
C LEU A 6 87.17 -30.60 28.11
N HIS A 7 88.20 -29.90 27.58
CA HIS A 7 87.96 -28.89 26.51
C HIS A 7 87.49 -29.54 25.20
N ARG A 8 88.11 -30.65 24.79
CA ARG A 8 87.72 -31.46 23.63
C ARG A 8 86.34 -32.06 23.78
N CYS A 9 85.97 -32.58 24.93
CA CYS A 9 84.66 -33.08 25.24
C CYS A 9 83.59 -32.02 25.22
N SER A 10 83.87 -30.79 25.75
CA SER A 10 82.95 -29.66 25.72
C SER A 10 82.71 -29.14 24.28
N LYS A 11 83.75 -29.08 23.46
CA LYS A 11 83.70 -28.70 22.05
C LYS A 11 82.84 -29.70 21.23
N LYS A 12 83.07 -31.02 21.47
CA LYS A 12 82.31 -32.11 20.84
C LYS A 12 80.85 -32.08 21.24
N ARG A 13 80.52 -31.84 22.50
CA ARG A 13 79.11 -31.62 22.99
C ARG A 13 78.43 -30.40 22.37
N ARG A 14 79.17 -29.29 22.20
CA ARG A 14 78.67 -28.05 21.50
C ARG A 14 78.42 -28.32 20.01
N LEU A 15 79.29 -29.04 19.33
CA LEU A 15 79.11 -29.46 17.95
C LEU A 15 77.91 -30.37 17.75
N LEU A 16 77.76 -31.38 18.59
CA LEU A 16 76.61 -32.29 18.58
C LEU A 16 75.31 -31.56 18.86
N LYS A 17 75.28 -30.64 19.84
CA LYS A 17 74.11 -29.77 20.07
C LYS A 17 73.75 -28.87 18.88
N ARG A 18 74.78 -28.31 18.21
CA ARG A 18 74.60 -27.49 17.01
C ARG A 18 74.13 -28.30 15.80
N GLN A 19 74.60 -29.51 15.63
CA GLN A 19 74.08 -30.43 14.60
C GLN A 19 72.70 -30.88 14.85
N LYS A 20 72.34 -31.20 16.13
CA LYS A 20 71.00 -31.58 16.52
C LYS A 20 70.02 -30.42 16.31
N ARG A 21 70.40 -29.16 16.64
CA ARG A 21 69.62 -27.94 16.36
C ARG A 21 69.45 -27.72 14.86
N LYS A 22 70.51 -27.87 14.03
CA LYS A 22 70.40 -27.75 12.57
C LYS A 22 69.40 -28.80 11.99
N ARG A 23 69.61 -30.10 12.38
CA ARG A 23 68.71 -31.16 11.93
C ARG A 23 67.23 -30.88 12.36
N MET A 24 67.05 -30.45 13.59
CA MET A 24 65.67 -30.07 14.08
C MET A 24 65.11 -28.91 13.30
N ALA A 25 65.89 -27.86 13.00
CA ALA A 25 65.44 -26.73 12.17
C ALA A 25 65.10 -27.17 10.73
N THR A 26 65.93 -28.06 10.12
CA THR A 26 65.61 -28.61 8.81
C THR A 26 64.35 -29.45 8.79
N VAL A 27 64.19 -30.35 9.75
CA VAL A 27 62.93 -31.17 9.89
C VAL A 27 61.73 -30.27 10.09
N THR A 28 61.85 -29.26 10.97
CA THR A 28 60.73 -28.30 11.19
C THR A 28 60.45 -27.55 9.88
N GLY A 29 61.44 -27.08 9.12
CA GLY A 29 61.23 -26.42 7.83
C GLY A 29 60.54 -27.30 6.81
N VAL A 30 60.94 -28.59 6.70
CA VAL A 30 60.29 -29.55 5.80
C VAL A 30 58.85 -29.82 6.20
N VAL A 31 58.57 -29.99 7.49
CA VAL A 31 57.20 -30.19 7.99
C VAL A 31 56.33 -28.96 7.71
N VAL A 32 56.83 -27.76 7.96
CA VAL A 32 56.12 -26.52 7.66
C VAL A 32 55.80 -26.41 6.18
N LEU A 33 56.79 -26.69 5.31
CA LEU A 33 56.59 -26.67 3.86
C LEU A 33 55.57 -27.72 3.41
N ALA A 34 55.60 -28.93 3.95
CA ALA A 34 54.66 -29.98 3.66
C ALA A 34 53.23 -29.56 4.08
N CYS A 35 53.06 -28.94 5.25
CA CYS A 35 51.77 -28.38 5.69
C CYS A 35 51.24 -27.32 4.72
N PHE A 36 52.09 -26.40 4.23
CA PHE A 36 51.70 -25.40 3.23
C PHE A 36 51.26 -26.04 1.92
N ILE A 37 51.97 -27.05 1.44
CA ILE A 37 51.61 -27.81 0.25
C ILE A 37 50.24 -28.48 0.45
N CYS A 38 50.03 -29.17 1.58
CA CYS A 38 48.74 -29.78 1.91
C CYS A 38 47.60 -28.75 1.89
N MET A 39 47.82 -27.54 2.43
CA MET A 39 46.78 -26.48 2.42
C MET A 39 46.37 -26.07 1.00
N GLY A 40 47.28 -26.11 -0.01
CA GLY A 40 46.95 -25.84 -1.40
C GLY A 40 46.00 -26.87 -2.03
N PHE A 41 45.96 -28.11 -1.49
CA PHE A 41 45.09 -29.17 -1.97
C PHE A 41 43.70 -29.21 -1.25
N LEU A 42 43.51 -28.52 -0.14
CA LEU A 42 42.26 -28.55 0.63
C LEU A 42 40.98 -28.34 -0.21
N PRO A 43 40.94 -27.35 -1.14
CA PRO A 43 39.74 -27.14 -1.97
C PRO A 43 39.39 -28.33 -2.85
N SER A 44 40.41 -29.09 -3.32
CA SER A 44 40.18 -30.30 -4.14
C SER A 44 39.50 -31.42 -3.35
N PHE A 45 39.52 -31.36 -2.01
CA PHE A 45 38.82 -32.27 -1.11
C PHE A 45 37.53 -31.66 -0.54
N GLY A 46 37.01 -30.57 -1.13
CA GLY A 46 35.76 -29.91 -0.69
C GLY A 46 35.89 -29.06 0.58
N ILE A 47 37.14 -28.69 0.95
CA ILE A 47 37.43 -27.88 2.13
C ILE A 47 37.79 -26.46 1.67
N ILE A 48 37.09 -25.44 2.19
CA ILE A 48 37.30 -24.03 1.84
C ILE A 48 38.70 -23.57 2.23
N SER A 49 39.38 -22.83 1.34
CA SER A 49 40.75 -22.31 1.55
C SER A 49 40.87 -21.51 2.84
N PRO A 50 42.03 -21.61 3.54
CA PRO A 50 42.29 -20.77 4.71
C PRO A 50 42.16 -19.29 4.37
N GLY A 51 41.76 -18.47 5.36
CA GLY A 51 41.63 -17.02 5.16
C GLY A 51 40.30 -16.56 4.55
N THR A 52 39.51 -17.46 3.95
CA THR A 52 38.20 -17.18 3.39
C THR A 52 37.18 -16.77 4.47
N ARG A 53 36.41 -15.70 4.20
CA ARG A 53 35.37 -15.15 5.07
C ARG A 53 34.12 -14.87 4.28
N TYR A 54 33.01 -14.68 4.99
CA TYR A 54 31.76 -14.15 4.45
C TYR A 54 31.04 -13.37 5.55
N CYS A 55 30.71 -12.10 5.28
CA CYS A 55 30.07 -11.19 6.24
C CYS A 55 30.70 -11.26 7.65
N GLY A 56 32.04 -11.22 7.71
CA GLY A 56 32.81 -11.31 8.96
C GLY A 56 33.02 -12.71 9.51
N ASN A 57 32.32 -13.73 9.04
CA ASN A 57 32.45 -15.12 9.48
C ASN A 57 33.66 -15.81 8.78
N ARG A 58 34.55 -16.46 9.57
CA ARG A 58 35.64 -17.24 9.02
C ARG A 58 35.10 -18.58 8.50
N LEU A 59 35.32 -18.87 7.20
CA LEU A 59 34.90 -20.10 6.53
C LEU A 59 36.06 -21.06 6.24
N GLY A 60 37.30 -20.56 6.26
CA GLY A 60 38.50 -21.38 5.99
C GLY A 60 38.55 -22.63 6.86
N PHE A 61 39.05 -23.73 6.28
CA PHE A 61 39.14 -25.09 6.86
C PHE A 61 37.76 -25.79 7.08
N LEU A 62 36.66 -25.21 6.63
CA LEU A 62 35.33 -25.84 6.76
C LEU A 62 34.95 -26.53 5.44
N THR A 63 34.20 -27.63 5.56
CA THR A 63 33.44 -28.17 4.42
C THR A 63 32.23 -27.25 4.10
N VAL A 64 31.65 -27.37 2.89
CA VAL A 64 30.49 -26.57 2.47
C VAL A 64 29.36 -26.69 3.49
N LYS A 65 29.01 -27.91 3.95
CA LYS A 65 27.95 -28.10 4.95
C LYS A 65 28.25 -27.45 6.31
N ALA A 66 29.50 -27.50 6.75
CA ALA A 66 29.91 -26.88 8.00
C ALA A 66 29.93 -25.34 7.91
N ALA A 67 30.34 -24.81 6.75
CA ALA A 67 30.31 -23.37 6.47
C ALA A 67 28.87 -22.85 6.41
N GLU A 68 28.00 -23.52 5.68
CA GLU A 68 26.55 -23.23 5.63
C GLU A 68 25.92 -23.17 7.03
N LYS A 69 26.12 -24.23 7.83
CA LYS A 69 25.60 -24.29 9.22
C LYS A 69 26.11 -23.12 10.05
N LYS A 70 27.38 -22.75 9.87
CA LYS A 70 28.00 -21.63 10.59
C LYS A 70 27.39 -20.30 10.16
N ILE A 71 27.21 -20.06 8.86
CA ILE A 71 26.59 -18.84 8.34
C ILE A 71 25.15 -18.73 8.83
N ASN A 72 24.36 -19.79 8.70
CA ASN A 72 22.96 -19.82 9.13
C ASN A 72 22.79 -19.56 10.64
N LYS A 73 23.74 -20.00 11.47
CA LYS A 73 23.74 -19.69 12.92
C LYS A 73 23.87 -18.18 13.18
N HIS A 74 24.59 -17.45 12.34
CA HIS A 74 24.79 -16.00 12.47
C HIS A 74 23.82 -15.16 11.66
N ARG A 75 22.81 -15.77 11.02
CA ARG A 75 21.79 -15.05 10.23
C ARG A 75 21.05 -14.01 11.08
N GLY A 76 20.69 -14.36 12.32
CA GLY A 76 20.03 -13.43 13.24
C GLY A 76 20.89 -12.23 13.64
N ASP A 77 22.19 -12.44 13.79
CA ASP A 77 23.13 -11.35 14.08
C ASP A 77 23.28 -10.42 12.86
N PHE A 78 23.34 -10.99 11.64
CA PHE A 78 23.32 -10.21 10.41
C PHE A 78 22.08 -9.34 10.29
N GLN A 79 20.90 -9.86 10.58
CA GLN A 79 19.63 -9.11 10.52
C GLN A 79 19.60 -7.92 11.49
N LYS A 80 20.35 -7.97 12.59
CA LYS A 80 20.47 -6.88 13.56
C LYS A 80 21.53 -5.85 13.19
N LYS A 81 22.36 -6.13 12.17
CA LYS A 81 23.44 -5.22 11.74
C LYS A 81 22.84 -3.90 11.28
N ALA A 82 23.38 -2.81 11.79
CA ALA A 82 22.97 -1.46 11.42
C ALA A 82 23.41 -1.14 9.98
N VAL A 83 22.48 -0.61 9.19
CA VAL A 83 22.68 -0.15 7.81
C VAL A 83 22.31 1.32 7.77
N THR A 84 23.26 2.16 7.38
CA THR A 84 23.02 3.59 7.22
C THR A 84 22.65 3.89 5.78
N LEU A 85 21.43 4.40 5.59
CA LEU A 85 20.96 4.91 4.32
C LEU A 85 21.17 6.42 4.28
N THR A 86 21.65 6.92 3.17
CA THR A 86 21.88 8.35 2.96
C THR A 86 21.16 8.82 1.70
N HIS A 87 20.76 10.08 1.68
CA HIS A 87 20.30 10.78 0.49
C HIS A 87 20.61 12.25 0.63
N LYS A 88 21.44 12.81 -0.26
CA LYS A 88 21.93 14.19 -0.16
C LYS A 88 22.56 14.43 1.23
N LYS A 89 22.02 15.37 1.99
CA LYS A 89 22.50 15.73 3.35
C LYS A 89 21.76 15.03 4.48
N LYS A 90 20.83 14.11 4.16
CA LYS A 90 20.05 13.37 5.15
C LYS A 90 20.56 11.95 5.28
N SER A 91 20.41 11.38 6.46
CA SER A 91 20.73 9.97 6.73
C SER A 91 19.77 9.37 7.74
N THR A 92 19.61 8.07 7.66
CA THR A 92 18.86 7.27 8.64
C THR A 92 19.53 5.92 8.80
N THR A 93 19.41 5.33 9.96
CA THR A 93 20.00 4.01 10.25
C THR A 93 18.89 3.03 10.58
N LEU A 94 18.91 1.88 9.92
CA LEU A 94 17.94 0.80 10.07
C LEU A 94 18.70 -0.52 10.23
N ASN A 95 18.03 -1.53 10.78
CA ASN A 95 18.62 -2.87 10.82
C ASN A 95 18.44 -3.58 9.47
N ALA A 96 19.41 -4.43 9.09
CA ALA A 96 19.38 -5.20 7.86
C ALA A 96 18.06 -5.98 7.68
N GLY A 97 17.54 -6.60 8.73
CA GLY A 97 16.23 -7.29 8.70
C GLY A 97 15.04 -6.37 8.43
N GLN A 98 15.08 -5.10 8.87
CA GLN A 98 14.04 -4.11 8.58
C GLN A 98 14.05 -3.67 7.11
N LEU A 99 15.17 -3.84 6.43
CA LEU A 99 15.32 -3.60 4.99
C LEU A 99 15.05 -4.85 4.14
N GLY A 100 14.67 -5.98 4.76
CA GLY A 100 14.45 -7.24 4.06
C GLY A 100 15.75 -7.93 3.62
N LEU A 101 16.89 -7.58 4.24
CA LEU A 101 18.17 -8.17 3.87
C LEU A 101 18.40 -9.49 4.58
N SER A 102 18.90 -10.48 3.83
CA SER A 102 19.27 -11.78 4.36
C SER A 102 20.52 -12.35 3.71
N ILE A 103 21.15 -13.31 4.39
CA ILE A 103 22.31 -14.04 3.88
C ILE A 103 21.90 -15.47 3.50
N ASN A 104 22.32 -15.92 2.31
CA ASN A 104 22.13 -17.28 1.86
C ASN A 104 23.35 -18.12 2.23
N GLY A 105 23.25 -18.89 3.32
CA GLY A 105 24.37 -19.68 3.82
C GLY A 105 24.80 -20.80 2.87
N GLU A 106 23.88 -21.42 2.17
CA GLU A 106 24.17 -22.49 1.20
C GLU A 106 24.94 -21.93 0.00
N GLN A 107 24.43 -20.86 -0.60
CA GLN A 107 25.05 -20.23 -1.77
C GLN A 107 26.44 -19.67 -1.40
N ALA A 108 26.55 -18.96 -0.27
CA ALA A 108 27.82 -18.40 0.18
C ALA A 108 28.89 -19.49 0.46
N ALA A 109 28.48 -20.62 1.03
CA ALA A 109 29.40 -21.74 1.25
C ALA A 109 29.86 -22.39 -0.06
N LYS A 110 28.97 -22.51 -1.07
CA LYS A 110 29.29 -23.01 -2.41
C LYS A 110 30.22 -22.05 -3.14
N ASP A 111 29.94 -20.74 -3.10
CA ASP A 111 30.76 -19.71 -3.74
C ASP A 111 32.17 -19.65 -3.10
N ALA A 112 32.24 -19.78 -1.77
CA ALA A 112 33.51 -19.84 -1.06
C ALA A 112 34.40 -21.00 -1.53
N LEU A 113 33.83 -22.18 -1.76
CA LEU A 113 34.56 -23.31 -2.32
C LEU A 113 34.93 -23.06 -3.80
N LYS A 114 33.98 -22.55 -4.60
CA LYS A 114 34.20 -22.24 -6.01
C LYS A 114 35.35 -21.22 -6.19
N GLU A 115 35.36 -20.14 -5.43
CA GLU A 115 36.42 -19.15 -5.42
C GLU A 115 37.75 -19.77 -4.96
N SER A 116 37.74 -20.65 -3.95
CA SER A 116 38.90 -21.39 -3.52
C SER A 116 39.50 -22.27 -4.64
N LEU A 117 38.61 -22.91 -5.43
CA LEU A 117 39.01 -23.77 -6.56
C LEU A 117 39.51 -22.99 -7.78
N SER A 118 38.96 -21.79 -8.03
CA SER A 118 39.34 -20.96 -9.20
C SER A 118 40.80 -20.46 -9.14
N ARG A 119 41.41 -20.46 -7.96
CA ARG A 119 42.79 -20.00 -7.78
C ARG A 119 43.80 -21.05 -8.19
N HIS A 120 44.90 -20.63 -8.80
CA HIS A 120 46.05 -21.51 -9.06
C HIS A 120 46.70 -21.97 -7.74
N PHE A 121 47.38 -23.07 -7.75
CA PHE A 121 47.91 -23.77 -6.55
C PHE A 121 48.69 -22.86 -5.60
N LEU A 122 49.64 -22.05 -6.12
CA LEU A 122 50.42 -21.11 -5.31
C LEU A 122 49.57 -20.03 -4.67
N GLY A 123 48.50 -19.58 -5.38
CA GLY A 123 47.50 -18.63 -4.84
C GLY A 123 46.74 -19.20 -3.66
N ARG A 124 46.36 -20.51 -3.71
CA ARG A 124 45.72 -21.21 -2.60
C ARG A 124 46.59 -21.30 -1.37
N MET A 125 47.91 -21.58 -1.56
CA MET A 125 48.89 -21.60 -0.47
C MET A 125 49.04 -20.20 0.17
N ALA A 126 49.17 -19.15 -0.66
CA ALA A 126 49.30 -17.77 -0.19
C ALA A 126 48.10 -17.25 0.60
N GLN A 127 46.92 -17.85 0.42
CA GLN A 127 45.70 -17.44 1.06
C GLN A 127 45.68 -17.63 2.59
N VAL A 128 46.57 -18.48 3.12
CA VAL A 128 46.77 -18.61 4.58
C VAL A 128 47.12 -17.27 5.23
N PHE A 129 47.80 -16.39 4.49
CA PHE A 129 48.22 -15.06 4.97
C PHE A 129 47.27 -13.92 4.60
N LYS A 130 46.27 -14.20 3.75
CA LYS A 130 45.29 -13.22 3.28
C LYS A 130 43.95 -13.47 3.93
N ARG A 131 43.22 -12.40 4.17
CA ARG A 131 41.81 -12.44 4.60
C ARG A 131 40.98 -11.89 3.45
N GLU A 132 40.15 -12.72 2.86
CA GLU A 132 39.28 -12.35 1.75
C GLU A 132 37.85 -12.75 2.02
N ASP A 133 36.95 -11.81 1.75
CA ASP A 133 35.51 -12.07 1.83
C ASP A 133 35.02 -12.61 0.49
N VAL A 134 34.14 -13.61 0.55
CA VAL A 134 33.46 -14.21 -0.61
C VAL A 134 32.46 -13.23 -1.19
N HIS A 135 32.38 -13.14 -2.50
CA HIS A 135 31.48 -12.25 -3.24
C HIS A 135 30.13 -12.93 -3.51
N THR A 136 29.43 -13.36 -2.47
CA THR A 136 28.04 -13.80 -2.61
C THR A 136 27.12 -12.63 -2.31
N PRO A 137 26.21 -12.27 -3.24
CA PRO A 137 25.28 -11.17 -3.02
C PRO A 137 24.39 -11.39 -1.78
N ILE A 138 24.12 -10.32 -1.06
CA ILE A 138 23.10 -10.30 0.02
C ILE A 138 21.74 -10.41 -0.66
N GLU A 139 20.89 -11.30 -0.16
CA GLU A 139 19.51 -11.42 -0.64
C GLU A 139 18.68 -10.25 -0.13
N VAL A 140 17.86 -9.69 -1.02
CA VAL A 140 16.98 -8.55 -0.73
C VAL A 140 15.55 -8.94 -1.02
N ASP A 141 14.69 -8.91 0.01
CA ASP A 141 13.24 -9.01 -0.19
C ASP A 141 12.72 -7.67 -0.72
N GLU A 142 12.40 -7.66 -2.01
CA GLU A 142 11.96 -6.46 -2.72
C GLU A 142 10.68 -5.85 -2.12
N ALA A 143 9.72 -6.68 -1.69
CA ALA A 143 8.46 -6.20 -1.14
C ALA A 143 8.67 -5.50 0.20
N VAL A 144 9.52 -6.07 1.06
CA VAL A 144 9.90 -5.48 2.35
C VAL A 144 10.68 -4.20 2.14
N LEU A 145 11.69 -4.21 1.25
CA LEU A 145 12.50 -3.03 0.94
C LEU A 145 11.64 -1.89 0.40
N ASN A 146 10.78 -2.14 -0.59
CA ASN A 146 9.89 -1.15 -1.17
C ASN A 146 8.99 -0.50 -0.11
N ARG A 147 8.36 -1.31 0.75
CA ARG A 147 7.53 -0.82 1.85
C ARG A 147 8.35 0.05 2.80
N ARG A 148 9.57 -0.37 3.11
CA ARG A 148 10.43 0.35 4.03
C ARG A 148 10.93 1.66 3.44
N LEU A 149 11.39 1.66 2.20
CA LEU A 149 11.78 2.89 1.51
C LEU A 149 10.62 3.88 1.48
N ARG A 150 9.41 3.47 1.08
CA ARG A 150 8.23 4.36 1.12
C ARG A 150 7.97 4.98 2.49
N SER A 151 8.22 4.24 3.57
CA SER A 151 8.04 4.77 4.94
C SER A 151 9.07 5.83 5.35
N LEU A 152 10.11 6.06 4.54
CA LEU A 152 11.11 7.10 4.74
C LEU A 152 10.76 8.44 4.08
N ASP A 153 9.53 8.55 3.52
CA ASP A 153 9.00 9.84 3.06
C ASP A 153 8.97 10.85 4.21
N GLY A 154 9.40 12.07 3.92
CA GLY A 154 9.60 13.12 4.92
C GLY A 154 10.88 13.00 5.75
N VAL A 155 11.46 11.81 5.86
CA VAL A 155 12.70 11.55 6.62
C VAL A 155 13.91 11.69 5.70
N LEU A 156 14.00 10.89 4.66
CA LEU A 156 15.16 10.82 3.76
C LEU A 156 14.96 11.64 2.49
N TYR A 157 13.82 11.57 1.89
CA TYR A 157 13.39 12.34 0.70
C TYR A 157 11.97 12.86 0.91
N ALA A 158 11.39 13.56 -0.05
CA ALA A 158 10.01 14.04 0.02
C ALA A 158 9.27 13.65 -1.27
N THR A 159 8.14 12.98 -1.13
CA THR A 159 7.29 12.64 -2.27
C THR A 159 6.60 13.88 -2.85
N ALA A 160 6.21 13.82 -4.12
CA ALA A 160 5.49 14.90 -4.78
C ALA A 160 4.15 15.17 -4.08
N LYS A 161 3.84 16.45 -3.90
CA LYS A 161 2.54 16.88 -3.36
C LYS A 161 1.71 17.49 -4.49
N PRO A 162 0.47 17.02 -4.72
CA PRO A 162 -0.38 17.59 -5.76
C PRO A 162 -0.78 19.03 -5.41
N ALA A 163 -1.06 19.81 -6.43
CA ALA A 163 -1.75 21.08 -6.27
C ALA A 163 -3.15 20.83 -5.70
N THR A 164 -3.66 21.76 -4.91
CA THR A 164 -4.96 21.67 -4.26
C THR A 164 -5.72 22.97 -4.37
N VAL A 165 -7.03 22.86 -4.29
CA VAL A 165 -7.93 24.01 -4.17
C VAL A 165 -8.29 24.17 -2.69
N ALA A 166 -8.25 25.37 -2.19
CA ALA A 166 -8.59 25.72 -0.81
C ALA A 166 -9.46 26.96 -0.75
N MET A 167 -10.21 27.13 0.34
CA MET A 167 -10.91 28.38 0.64
C MET A 167 -10.07 29.20 1.62
N GLU A 168 -9.85 30.46 1.31
CA GLU A 168 -9.28 31.47 2.20
C GLU A 168 -10.33 32.58 2.39
N GLY A 169 -11.09 32.47 3.48
CA GLY A 169 -12.33 33.22 3.63
C GLY A 169 -13.35 32.78 2.56
N GLU A 170 -13.83 33.74 1.76
CA GLU A 170 -14.76 33.48 0.66
C GLU A 170 -14.09 33.23 -0.70
N LYS A 171 -12.76 33.36 -0.76
CA LYS A 171 -12.00 33.22 -2.02
C LYS A 171 -11.47 31.81 -2.19
N VAL A 172 -11.55 31.31 -3.41
CA VAL A 172 -10.87 30.08 -3.83
C VAL A 172 -9.42 30.40 -4.14
N VAL A 173 -8.50 29.63 -3.55
CA VAL A 173 -7.06 29.76 -3.77
C VAL A 173 -6.49 28.43 -4.23
N ILE A 174 -5.71 28.47 -5.31
CA ILE A 174 -4.95 27.32 -5.79
C ILE A 174 -3.62 27.29 -5.06
N ARG A 175 -3.40 26.26 -4.25
CA ARG A 175 -2.11 25.99 -3.62
C ARG A 175 -1.28 25.13 -4.57
N PRO A 176 -0.12 25.60 -5.05
CA PRO A 176 0.70 24.84 -5.99
C PRO A 176 1.20 23.54 -5.36
N GLY A 177 1.31 22.53 -6.19
CA GLY A 177 1.98 21.29 -5.83
C GLY A 177 3.50 21.45 -5.90
N ASN A 178 4.21 20.50 -5.31
CA ASN A 178 5.66 20.44 -5.37
C ASN A 178 6.10 19.14 -6.05
N LYS A 179 7.12 19.23 -6.90
CA LYS A 179 7.86 18.05 -7.37
C LYS A 179 8.40 17.29 -6.16
N GLY A 180 8.50 16.01 -6.30
CA GLY A 180 9.02 15.15 -5.26
C GLY A 180 10.05 14.18 -5.79
N GLU A 181 10.44 13.27 -4.94
CA GLU A 181 11.41 12.23 -5.24
C GLU A 181 10.85 10.87 -4.81
N VAL A 182 11.12 9.86 -5.63
CA VAL A 182 10.84 8.46 -5.28
C VAL A 182 12.13 7.67 -5.35
N PRO A 183 12.39 6.71 -4.45
CA PRO A 183 13.61 5.93 -4.49
C PRO A 183 13.66 5.07 -5.75
N ASP A 184 14.85 4.97 -6.34
CA ASP A 184 15.14 3.97 -7.36
C ASP A 184 15.37 2.62 -6.67
N THR A 185 14.29 1.87 -6.48
CA THR A 185 14.35 0.59 -5.75
C THR A 185 15.25 -0.42 -6.44
N ALA A 186 15.28 -0.47 -7.78
CA ALA A 186 16.14 -1.39 -8.51
C ALA A 186 17.61 -1.09 -8.22
N ARG A 187 17.98 0.18 -8.19
CA ARG A 187 19.33 0.60 -7.82
C ARG A 187 19.64 0.31 -6.36
N ALA A 188 18.71 0.58 -5.45
CA ALA A 188 18.86 0.27 -4.03
C ALA A 188 19.06 -1.23 -3.77
N ILE A 189 18.34 -2.11 -4.47
CA ILE A 189 18.53 -3.57 -4.41
C ILE A 189 19.94 -3.92 -4.82
N LEU A 190 20.40 -3.38 -5.95
CA LEU A 190 21.76 -3.66 -6.45
C LEU A 190 22.82 -3.21 -5.44
N ASP A 191 22.75 -1.99 -4.95
CA ASP A 191 23.74 -1.43 -4.03
C ASP A 191 23.74 -2.18 -2.69
N LEU A 192 22.58 -2.51 -2.12
CA LEU A 192 22.45 -3.29 -0.88
C LEU A 192 22.92 -4.74 -1.05
N SER A 193 22.73 -5.35 -2.22
CA SER A 193 23.20 -6.73 -2.49
C SER A 193 24.69 -6.85 -2.54
N HIS A 194 25.41 -5.80 -2.90
CA HIS A 194 26.88 -5.79 -2.97
C HIS A 194 27.56 -5.64 -1.60
N GLY A 195 26.88 -5.08 -0.60
CA GLY A 195 27.42 -4.96 0.75
C GLY A 195 26.75 -3.85 1.57
N ILE A 196 26.95 -3.92 2.88
CA ILE A 196 26.36 -2.99 3.86
C ILE A 196 27.37 -2.48 4.88
N ASP A 197 28.65 -2.48 4.53
CA ASP A 197 29.75 -2.09 5.45
C ASP A 197 29.99 -0.58 5.50
N GLY A 198 29.30 0.19 4.66
CA GLY A 198 29.36 1.65 4.62
C GLY A 198 27.96 2.26 4.43
N PRO A 199 27.88 3.60 4.42
CA PRO A 199 26.64 4.30 4.07
C PRO A 199 26.25 3.97 2.63
N ILE A 200 24.95 3.65 2.44
CA ILE A 200 24.37 3.36 1.13
C ILE A 200 23.58 4.59 0.69
N GLU A 201 23.96 5.18 -0.43
CA GLU A 201 23.24 6.31 -1.00
C GLU A 201 22.02 5.82 -1.77
N ILE A 202 20.84 6.22 -1.31
CA ILE A 202 19.57 5.93 -2.00
C ILE A 202 19.41 6.91 -3.16
N GLN A 203 19.57 6.40 -4.37
CA GLN A 203 19.27 7.15 -5.58
C GLN A 203 17.76 7.36 -5.71
N THR A 204 17.36 8.54 -6.16
CA THR A 204 15.95 8.91 -6.35
C THR A 204 15.71 9.39 -7.77
N LYS A 205 14.45 9.27 -8.21
CA LYS A 205 13.95 9.86 -9.44
C LYS A 205 13.00 11.00 -9.09
N THR A 206 13.17 12.14 -9.74
CA THR A 206 12.23 13.26 -9.60
C THR A 206 10.90 12.88 -10.24
N VAL A 207 9.80 13.15 -9.54
CA VAL A 207 8.43 12.94 -10.02
C VAL A 207 7.65 14.23 -9.95
N GLU A 208 6.85 14.49 -10.98
CA GLU A 208 5.92 15.59 -11.00
C GLU A 208 4.73 15.31 -10.07
N PRO A 209 4.08 16.34 -9.53
CA PRO A 209 2.86 16.16 -8.75
C PRO A 209 1.74 15.59 -9.65
N ALA A 210 0.91 14.71 -9.10
CA ALA A 210 -0.23 14.11 -9.82
C ALA A 210 -1.22 15.16 -10.35
N ILE A 211 -1.31 16.31 -9.69
CA ILE A 211 -2.09 17.47 -10.13
C ILE A 211 -1.15 18.67 -10.12
N GLU A 212 -0.93 19.26 -11.29
CA GLU A 212 -0.17 20.50 -11.41
C GLU A 212 -1.08 21.71 -11.27
N ALA A 213 -0.56 22.85 -10.82
CA ALA A 213 -1.35 24.07 -10.65
C ALA A 213 -2.01 24.55 -11.97
N ARG A 214 -1.36 24.31 -13.12
CA ARG A 214 -1.92 24.64 -14.44
C ARG A 214 -3.20 23.85 -14.77
N ALA A 215 -3.35 22.61 -14.25
CA ALA A 215 -4.55 21.81 -14.45
C ALA A 215 -5.76 22.36 -13.68
N LEU A 216 -5.53 23.24 -12.71
CA LEU A 216 -6.57 23.91 -11.92
C LEU A 216 -6.86 25.33 -12.40
N ALA A 217 -6.23 25.78 -13.50
CA ALA A 217 -6.41 27.15 -14.02
C ALA A 217 -7.87 27.43 -14.38
N GLY A 218 -8.40 28.53 -13.87
CA GLY A 218 -9.79 28.93 -14.10
C GLY A 218 -10.80 28.39 -13.09
N ILE A 219 -10.33 27.70 -12.03
CA ILE A 219 -11.15 27.35 -10.86
C ILE A 219 -11.07 28.52 -9.88
N ASP A 220 -12.16 29.22 -9.70
CA ASP A 220 -12.24 30.45 -8.90
C ASP A 220 -13.42 30.51 -7.92
N ALA A 221 -14.34 29.52 -7.99
CA ALA A 221 -15.50 29.48 -7.14
C ALA A 221 -15.78 28.09 -6.53
N LYS A 222 -16.32 28.08 -5.32
CA LYS A 222 -16.99 26.91 -4.74
C LYS A 222 -18.40 26.83 -5.32
N MET A 223 -18.65 25.83 -6.15
CA MET A 223 -19.91 25.70 -6.89
C MET A 223 -21.02 25.05 -6.08
N ALA A 224 -20.70 23.99 -5.34
CA ALA A 224 -21.63 23.31 -4.47
C ALA A 224 -20.92 22.43 -3.45
N THR A 225 -21.63 22.14 -2.35
CA THR A 225 -21.21 21.14 -1.34
C THR A 225 -22.40 20.29 -0.95
N SER A 226 -22.19 19.00 -0.76
CA SER A 226 -23.15 18.09 -0.14
C SER A 226 -22.49 17.35 1.02
N VAL A 227 -23.25 17.15 2.09
CA VAL A 227 -22.78 16.45 3.29
C VAL A 227 -23.80 15.41 3.70
N THR A 228 -23.34 14.24 4.08
CA THR A 228 -24.15 13.20 4.77
C THR A 228 -23.40 12.68 5.98
N GLU A 229 -24.12 12.16 6.96
CA GLU A 229 -23.55 11.65 8.21
C GLU A 229 -23.58 10.13 8.22
N TYR A 230 -22.59 9.51 8.89
CA TYR A 230 -22.51 8.07 9.13
C TYR A 230 -22.07 7.78 10.56
N ASP A 231 -22.52 6.65 11.11
CA ASP A 231 -22.19 6.26 12.48
C ASP A 231 -20.77 5.68 12.55
N VAL A 232 -19.87 6.38 13.25
CA VAL A 232 -18.48 5.94 13.49
C VAL A 232 -18.37 4.72 14.40
N LYS A 233 -19.46 4.31 15.08
CA LYS A 233 -19.48 3.10 15.91
C LYS A 233 -19.50 1.84 15.02
N ASP A 234 -20.13 1.92 13.86
CA ASP A 234 -20.07 0.88 12.84
C ASP A 234 -18.71 0.98 12.10
N LYS A 235 -17.71 0.25 12.61
CA LYS A 235 -16.33 0.29 12.11
C LYS A 235 -16.21 -0.15 10.66
N ASN A 236 -16.96 -1.18 10.28
CA ASN A 236 -16.89 -1.72 8.93
C ASN A 236 -17.48 -0.74 7.92
N ARG A 237 -18.62 -0.14 8.25
CA ARG A 237 -19.21 0.92 7.44
C ARG A 237 -18.31 2.15 7.36
N THR A 238 -17.73 2.58 8.49
CA THR A 238 -16.76 3.68 8.54
C THR A 238 -15.61 3.44 7.57
N THR A 239 -14.98 2.26 7.65
CA THR A 239 -13.90 1.87 6.73
C THR A 239 -14.35 1.97 5.27
N ASN A 240 -15.48 1.39 4.92
CA ASN A 240 -15.98 1.38 3.54
C ASN A 240 -16.29 2.79 3.01
N VAL A 241 -16.88 3.66 3.84
CA VAL A 241 -17.16 5.06 3.48
C VAL A 241 -15.86 5.84 3.28
N GLU A 242 -14.89 5.67 4.17
CA GLU A 242 -13.59 6.36 4.08
C GLU A 242 -12.77 5.88 2.88
N VAL A 243 -12.74 4.56 2.61
CA VAL A 243 -12.09 3.97 1.44
C VAL A 243 -12.75 4.48 0.17
N GLY A 244 -14.10 4.39 0.07
CA GLY A 244 -14.83 4.85 -1.11
C GLY A 244 -14.66 6.35 -1.37
N ALA A 245 -14.69 7.19 -0.33
CA ALA A 245 -14.43 8.62 -0.45
C ALA A 245 -12.98 8.91 -0.88
N GLY A 246 -12.03 8.07 -0.48
CA GLY A 246 -10.61 8.19 -0.82
C GLY A 246 -10.33 8.17 -2.31
N PHE A 247 -11.06 7.37 -3.09
CA PHE A 247 -10.94 7.30 -4.55
C PHE A 247 -11.32 8.63 -5.23
N PHE A 248 -12.16 9.44 -4.60
CA PHE A 248 -12.64 10.72 -5.12
C PHE A 248 -12.10 11.93 -4.36
N ARG A 249 -11.01 11.76 -3.66
CA ARG A 249 -10.48 12.80 -2.76
C ARG A 249 -10.03 14.06 -3.49
N ARG A 250 -9.52 13.92 -4.73
CA ARG A 250 -8.99 15.05 -5.52
C ARG A 250 -9.11 14.70 -6.99
N ILE A 251 -10.27 14.94 -7.55
CA ILE A 251 -10.53 14.67 -8.97
C ILE A 251 -10.53 15.99 -9.73
N VAL A 252 -9.79 16.04 -10.81
CA VAL A 252 -9.84 17.15 -11.77
C VAL A 252 -10.51 16.62 -13.03
N LEU A 253 -11.57 17.26 -13.47
CA LEU A 253 -12.24 16.95 -14.72
C LEU A 253 -11.99 18.08 -15.73
N ALA A 254 -11.31 17.77 -16.81
CA ALA A 254 -11.16 18.68 -17.93
C ALA A 254 -12.51 19.00 -18.60
N PRO A 255 -12.60 20.06 -19.41
CA PRO A 255 -13.80 20.36 -20.21
C PRO A 255 -14.25 19.14 -21.04
N GLY A 256 -15.52 18.77 -20.90
CA GLY A 256 -16.13 17.62 -21.59
C GLY A 256 -15.77 16.24 -21.03
N GLU A 257 -14.85 16.15 -20.09
CA GLU A 257 -14.42 14.87 -19.50
C GLU A 257 -15.56 14.22 -18.69
N LYS A 258 -15.63 12.88 -18.79
CA LYS A 258 -16.61 12.04 -18.09
C LYS A 258 -15.89 11.22 -17.03
N ILE A 259 -16.58 10.98 -15.92
CA ILE A 259 -16.15 10.08 -14.89
C ILE A 259 -17.24 9.04 -14.61
N SER A 260 -16.84 7.79 -14.49
CA SER A 260 -17.64 6.66 -14.00
C SER A 260 -17.25 6.38 -12.55
N PHE A 261 -18.22 6.30 -11.66
CA PHE A 261 -17.98 6.01 -10.26
C PHE A 261 -17.36 4.63 -10.07
N LEU A 262 -17.94 3.60 -10.69
CA LEU A 262 -17.43 2.24 -10.58
C LEU A 262 -16.06 2.05 -11.24
N SER A 263 -15.84 2.65 -12.42
CA SER A 263 -14.52 2.58 -13.07
C SER A 263 -13.43 3.27 -12.26
N THR A 264 -13.77 4.33 -11.51
CA THR A 264 -12.81 5.04 -10.64
C THR A 264 -12.45 4.21 -9.41
N ILE A 265 -13.39 3.49 -8.84
CA ILE A 265 -13.13 2.59 -7.69
C ILE A 265 -12.37 1.34 -8.14
N GLY A 266 -12.63 0.81 -9.36
CA GLY A 266 -12.01 -0.39 -9.92
C GLY A 266 -12.67 -1.69 -9.48
N GLY A 267 -13.30 -1.74 -8.31
CA GLY A 267 -14.02 -2.90 -7.76
C GLY A 267 -14.40 -2.67 -6.30
N ILE A 268 -15.55 -3.20 -5.90
CA ILE A 268 -16.01 -3.14 -4.50
C ILE A 268 -15.65 -4.46 -3.81
N ASP A 269 -14.38 -4.69 -3.57
CA ASP A 269 -13.81 -5.92 -3.02
C ASP A 269 -12.68 -5.66 -2.02
N GLU A 270 -12.17 -6.73 -1.40
CA GLU A 270 -11.10 -6.65 -0.41
C GLU A 270 -9.76 -6.17 -1.01
N ALA A 271 -9.51 -6.43 -2.30
CA ALA A 271 -8.28 -5.99 -2.97
C ALA A 271 -8.22 -4.46 -3.09
N HIS A 272 -9.38 -3.80 -3.17
CA HIS A 272 -9.52 -2.34 -3.19
C HIS A 272 -9.69 -1.72 -1.80
N GLY A 273 -9.60 -2.54 -0.73
CA GLY A 273 -9.61 -2.08 0.66
C GLY A 273 -11.00 -2.06 1.31
N PHE A 274 -12.04 -2.55 0.63
CA PHE A 274 -13.37 -2.66 1.21
C PHE A 274 -13.46 -3.89 2.12
N VAL A 275 -14.31 -3.79 3.14
CA VAL A 275 -14.54 -4.85 4.12
C VAL A 275 -16.00 -5.28 4.14
N LYS A 276 -16.27 -6.47 4.70
CA LYS A 276 -17.65 -6.94 4.92
C LYS A 276 -18.38 -6.01 5.88
N GLY A 277 -19.64 -5.76 5.60
CA GLY A 277 -20.51 -4.92 6.40
C GLY A 277 -21.96 -5.11 6.02
N LYS A 278 -22.85 -4.36 6.65
CA LYS A 278 -24.28 -4.37 6.32
C LYS A 278 -24.51 -3.75 4.94
N THR A 279 -25.07 -4.54 4.04
CA THR A 279 -25.47 -4.15 2.68
C THR A 279 -26.96 -4.39 2.50
N VAL A 280 -27.55 -3.82 1.45
CA VAL A 280 -28.93 -4.10 1.08
C VAL A 280 -28.95 -4.78 -0.29
N SER A 281 -29.33 -6.04 -0.32
CA SER A 281 -29.51 -6.81 -1.56
C SER A 281 -31.00 -7.12 -1.74
N ASN A 282 -31.56 -6.79 -2.90
CA ASN A 282 -32.99 -6.98 -3.21
C ASN A 282 -33.95 -6.41 -2.13
N GLY A 283 -33.51 -5.33 -1.45
CA GLY A 283 -34.30 -4.70 -0.39
C GLY A 283 -34.25 -5.41 0.96
N VAL A 284 -33.41 -6.42 1.13
CA VAL A 284 -33.15 -7.11 2.40
C VAL A 284 -31.75 -6.74 2.90
N GLU A 285 -31.65 -6.46 4.20
CA GLU A 285 -30.34 -6.24 4.85
C GLU A 285 -29.59 -7.57 4.88
N THR A 286 -28.39 -7.60 4.32
CA THR A 286 -27.51 -8.77 4.24
C THR A 286 -26.08 -8.35 4.59
N GLU A 287 -25.23 -9.30 4.89
CA GLU A 287 -23.79 -9.05 4.93
C GLU A 287 -23.18 -9.12 3.53
N GLY A 288 -22.38 -8.12 3.19
CA GLY A 288 -21.66 -8.06 1.91
C GLY A 288 -20.50 -7.09 1.98
N ILE A 289 -19.60 -7.13 1.01
CA ILE A 289 -18.46 -6.20 0.92
C ILE A 289 -18.98 -4.83 0.45
N GLY A 290 -18.41 -3.73 0.99
CA GLY A 290 -18.66 -2.37 0.52
C GLY A 290 -19.93 -1.71 1.08
N GLY A 291 -20.49 -2.20 2.19
CA GLY A 291 -21.60 -1.53 2.87
C GLY A 291 -21.23 -0.09 3.25
N GLY A 292 -21.89 0.90 2.60
CA GLY A 292 -21.60 2.34 2.74
C GLY A 292 -21.22 3.05 1.44
N VAL A 293 -20.78 2.33 0.40
CA VAL A 293 -20.34 2.90 -0.89
C VAL A 293 -21.45 3.71 -1.58
N CYS A 294 -22.71 3.25 -1.53
CA CYS A 294 -23.84 4.00 -2.06
C CYS A 294 -24.09 5.34 -1.35
N GLN A 295 -23.63 5.52 -0.13
CA GLN A 295 -23.67 6.82 0.53
C GLN A 295 -22.63 7.77 -0.08
N VAL A 296 -21.48 7.27 -0.50
CA VAL A 296 -20.45 8.07 -1.20
C VAL A 296 -21.01 8.56 -2.54
N SER A 297 -21.57 7.65 -3.37
CA SER A 297 -22.18 8.03 -4.65
C SER A 297 -23.37 8.98 -4.49
N THR A 298 -24.20 8.82 -3.46
CA THR A 298 -25.30 9.71 -3.14
C THR A 298 -24.84 11.12 -2.76
N THR A 299 -23.85 11.21 -1.88
CA THR A 299 -23.30 12.50 -1.46
C THR A 299 -22.66 13.22 -2.64
N MET A 300 -21.93 12.49 -3.47
CA MET A 300 -21.31 13.02 -4.68
C MET A 300 -22.36 13.48 -5.70
N TYR A 301 -23.39 12.67 -5.98
CA TYR A 301 -24.48 13.03 -6.89
C TYR A 301 -25.10 14.38 -6.49
N ASN A 302 -25.42 14.55 -5.21
CA ASN A 302 -26.01 15.77 -4.70
C ASN A 302 -25.10 17.00 -4.83
N ALA A 303 -23.78 16.84 -4.74
CA ALA A 303 -22.82 17.91 -4.94
C ALA A 303 -22.67 18.27 -6.44
N VAL A 304 -22.40 17.27 -7.29
CA VAL A 304 -22.11 17.50 -8.70
C VAL A 304 -23.35 17.99 -9.47
N ALA A 305 -24.55 17.50 -9.12
CA ALA A 305 -25.79 17.98 -9.73
C ALA A 305 -26.10 19.42 -9.35
N ARG A 306 -25.90 19.82 -8.08
CA ARG A 306 -26.03 21.23 -7.65
C ARG A 306 -24.92 22.12 -8.20
N ALA A 307 -23.75 21.55 -8.48
CA ALA A 307 -22.69 22.25 -9.18
C ALA A 307 -22.98 22.44 -10.68
N GLY A 308 -24.05 21.84 -11.22
CA GLY A 308 -24.42 21.98 -12.64
C GLY A 308 -23.66 21.05 -13.57
N LEU A 309 -23.00 20.00 -13.06
CA LEU A 309 -22.39 19.00 -13.90
C LEU A 309 -23.44 18.16 -14.62
N ASN A 310 -23.15 17.69 -15.82
CA ASN A 310 -24.06 16.91 -16.63
C ASN A 310 -24.16 15.47 -16.09
N ILE A 311 -25.31 15.10 -15.52
CA ILE A 311 -25.58 13.74 -15.06
C ILE A 311 -25.97 12.88 -16.25
N ILE A 312 -25.14 11.90 -16.58
CA ILE A 312 -25.32 10.98 -17.72
C ILE A 312 -26.12 9.74 -17.28
N THR A 313 -25.73 9.16 -16.16
CA THR A 313 -26.37 7.95 -15.63
C THR A 313 -26.49 8.06 -14.12
N LYS A 314 -27.68 7.75 -13.60
CA LYS A 314 -27.98 7.72 -12.16
C LYS A 314 -29.10 6.73 -11.90
N PHE A 315 -28.97 5.92 -10.88
CA PHE A 315 -30.00 5.00 -10.38
C PHE A 315 -30.42 5.35 -8.97
N ASN A 316 -31.67 5.07 -8.60
CA ASN A 316 -32.08 5.13 -7.21
C ASN A 316 -32.09 3.73 -6.57
N HIS A 317 -32.11 3.69 -5.24
CA HIS A 317 -32.33 2.44 -4.51
C HIS A 317 -33.78 1.95 -4.68
N SER A 318 -33.99 0.65 -4.52
CA SER A 318 -35.35 0.07 -4.53
C SER A 318 -36.19 0.47 -3.31
N LYS A 319 -35.53 0.85 -2.21
CA LYS A 319 -36.15 1.35 -0.97
C LYS A 319 -35.48 2.65 -0.53
N PRO A 320 -36.21 3.52 0.22
CA PRO A 320 -35.61 4.72 0.81
C PRO A 320 -34.39 4.39 1.66
N VAL A 321 -33.41 5.28 1.66
CA VAL A 321 -32.19 5.18 2.46
C VAL A 321 -32.17 6.27 3.55
N PRO A 322 -31.60 6.00 4.74
CA PRO A 322 -31.72 6.94 5.87
C PRO A 322 -30.88 8.21 5.73
N TYR A 323 -29.87 8.20 4.86
CA TYR A 323 -28.92 9.30 4.69
C TYR A 323 -29.28 10.27 3.55
N ALA A 324 -30.36 10.03 2.83
CA ALA A 324 -30.83 10.92 1.75
C ALA A 324 -32.37 10.98 1.70
N LYS A 325 -32.90 12.14 1.30
CA LYS A 325 -34.35 12.26 0.99
C LYS A 325 -34.67 11.42 -0.26
N GLU A 326 -35.89 10.87 -0.30
CA GLU A 326 -36.39 10.16 -1.47
C GLU A 326 -36.29 11.04 -2.73
N GLY A 327 -35.77 10.46 -3.82
CA GLY A 327 -35.49 11.17 -5.05
C GLY A 327 -34.04 11.72 -5.15
N LEU A 328 -33.34 11.88 -4.03
CA LEU A 328 -31.95 12.42 -3.99
C LEU A 328 -30.88 11.38 -3.76
N ASP A 329 -31.22 10.11 -3.66
CA ASP A 329 -30.28 9.01 -3.52
C ASP A 329 -29.67 8.60 -4.87
N CYS A 330 -28.49 8.02 -4.84
CA CYS A 330 -27.80 7.47 -5.99
C CYS A 330 -27.19 6.10 -5.63
N ALA A 331 -27.77 5.05 -6.20
CA ALA A 331 -27.35 3.67 -5.98
C ALA A 331 -26.30 3.26 -7.00
N VAL A 332 -25.26 2.56 -6.55
CA VAL A 332 -24.25 1.90 -7.37
C VAL A 332 -24.15 0.42 -7.01
N SER A 333 -23.88 -0.42 -8.00
CA SER A 333 -23.68 -1.87 -7.82
C SER A 333 -22.86 -2.41 -8.98
N ASP A 334 -21.83 -3.18 -8.68
CA ASP A 334 -20.93 -3.75 -9.68
C ASP A 334 -21.70 -4.45 -10.80
N GLY A 335 -21.30 -4.12 -12.04
CA GLY A 335 -21.81 -4.71 -13.27
C GLY A 335 -23.27 -4.35 -13.61
N TYR A 336 -23.98 -3.57 -12.77
CA TYR A 336 -25.40 -3.32 -12.97
C TYR A 336 -25.82 -1.85 -12.87
N LYS A 337 -25.37 -1.10 -11.84
CA LYS A 337 -25.74 0.30 -11.63
C LYS A 337 -24.50 1.14 -11.49
N ASP A 338 -24.26 2.07 -12.38
CA ASP A 338 -23.17 3.02 -12.29
C ASP A 338 -23.69 4.46 -12.15
N PHE A 339 -22.85 5.32 -11.61
CA PHE A 339 -23.07 6.75 -11.55
C PHE A 339 -22.04 7.44 -12.47
N ILE A 340 -22.53 8.07 -13.53
CA ILE A 340 -21.71 8.71 -14.56
C ILE A 340 -22.12 10.16 -14.72
N PHE A 341 -21.15 11.06 -14.71
CA PHE A 341 -21.36 12.47 -14.96
C PHE A 341 -20.19 13.08 -15.74
N ALA A 342 -20.39 14.29 -16.28
CA ALA A 342 -19.40 14.99 -17.09
C ALA A 342 -19.31 16.47 -16.72
N ASN A 343 -18.16 17.08 -16.98
CA ASN A 343 -17.94 18.51 -16.88
C ASN A 343 -18.49 19.22 -18.15
N PRO A 344 -19.58 20.01 -18.06
CA PRO A 344 -20.11 20.74 -19.19
C PRO A 344 -19.44 22.10 -19.41
N TYR A 345 -18.56 22.53 -18.50
CA TYR A 345 -17.94 23.84 -18.53
C TYR A 345 -16.77 23.89 -19.50
N THR A 346 -16.37 25.12 -19.90
CA THR A 346 -15.20 25.35 -20.78
C THR A 346 -13.88 25.32 -20.01
N LYS A 347 -13.94 25.32 -18.67
CA LYS A 347 -12.81 25.26 -17.75
C LYS A 347 -12.88 23.99 -16.88
N PRO A 348 -11.77 23.55 -16.26
CA PRO A 348 -11.77 22.40 -15.40
C PRO A 348 -12.64 22.59 -14.16
N VAL A 349 -13.11 21.48 -13.61
CA VAL A 349 -13.71 21.42 -12.26
C VAL A 349 -12.87 20.54 -11.35
N TYR A 350 -12.83 20.88 -10.08
CA TYR A 350 -12.13 20.13 -9.04
C TYR A 350 -13.16 19.62 -8.03
N ILE A 351 -13.13 18.31 -7.80
CA ILE A 351 -14.03 17.64 -6.87
C ILE A 351 -13.18 17.13 -5.71
N GLU A 352 -13.57 17.50 -4.50
CA GLU A 352 -12.94 17.02 -3.28
C GLU A 352 -13.96 16.28 -2.44
N THR A 353 -13.71 14.98 -2.20
CA THR A 353 -14.52 14.15 -1.31
C THR A 353 -13.71 13.80 -0.08
N THR A 354 -14.29 13.98 1.10
CA THR A 354 -13.66 13.65 2.38
C THR A 354 -14.65 12.94 3.29
N ALA A 355 -14.16 11.93 4.00
CA ALA A 355 -14.91 11.24 5.05
C ALA A 355 -14.06 11.29 6.33
N LYS A 356 -14.59 11.91 7.36
CA LYS A 356 -13.88 12.07 8.64
C LYS A 356 -14.89 12.32 9.77
N GLU A 357 -14.66 11.67 10.91
CA GLU A 357 -15.42 11.92 12.15
C GLU A 357 -16.94 11.82 11.95
N GLY A 358 -17.40 10.84 11.16
CA GLY A 358 -18.83 10.62 10.91
C GLY A 358 -19.45 11.53 9.86
N LYS A 359 -18.68 12.40 9.23
CA LYS A 359 -19.14 13.30 8.16
C LYS A 359 -18.47 12.95 6.84
N LEU A 360 -19.32 12.67 5.85
CA LEU A 360 -18.93 12.48 4.45
C LEU A 360 -19.32 13.75 3.69
N SER A 361 -18.37 14.44 3.10
CA SER A 361 -18.61 15.64 2.30
C SER A 361 -18.05 15.51 0.90
N CYS A 362 -18.75 16.08 -0.06
CA CYS A 362 -18.26 16.26 -1.42
C CYS A 362 -18.43 17.75 -1.80
N THR A 363 -17.34 18.41 -2.20
CA THR A 363 -17.33 19.79 -2.62
C THR A 363 -16.83 19.87 -4.05
N VAL A 364 -17.51 20.67 -4.87
CA VAL A 364 -17.17 20.95 -6.25
C VAL A 364 -16.73 22.39 -6.37
N TYR A 365 -15.56 22.61 -6.96
CA TYR A 365 -15.02 23.90 -7.31
C TYR A 365 -14.89 24.01 -8.84
N GLY A 366 -15.06 25.20 -9.40
CA GLY A 366 -15.01 25.40 -10.84
C GLY A 366 -15.10 26.87 -11.23
N PRO A 367 -15.45 27.14 -12.51
CA PRO A 367 -15.55 28.49 -13.03
C PRO A 367 -16.84 29.18 -12.56
N GLY A 368 -16.72 30.10 -11.61
CA GLY A 368 -17.87 30.81 -11.04
C GLY A 368 -18.62 31.65 -12.10
N GLU A 369 -17.91 32.24 -13.05
CA GLU A 369 -18.50 33.03 -14.13
C GLU A 369 -19.44 32.20 -15.03
N GLU A 370 -19.13 30.93 -15.27
CA GLU A 370 -19.97 30.05 -16.09
C GLU A 370 -21.21 29.53 -15.33
N LYS A 371 -21.29 29.77 -13.99
CA LYS A 371 -22.40 29.37 -13.14
C LYS A 371 -22.88 30.54 -12.26
N PRO A 372 -23.45 31.61 -12.86
CA PRO A 372 -23.97 32.74 -12.09
C PRO A 372 -25.29 32.49 -11.38
N TYR A 373 -25.68 31.23 -11.21
CA TYR A 373 -26.95 30.80 -10.64
C TYR A 373 -26.69 29.68 -9.58
N THR A 374 -27.61 29.54 -8.68
CA THR A 374 -27.66 28.36 -7.79
C THR A 374 -28.61 27.31 -8.38
N ILE A 375 -28.32 26.05 -8.11
CA ILE A 375 -29.20 24.92 -8.45
C ILE A 375 -29.57 24.23 -7.15
N ASP A 376 -30.86 24.07 -6.93
CA ASP A 376 -31.35 23.17 -5.89
C ASP A 376 -32.06 21.96 -6.49
N LEU A 377 -31.94 20.80 -5.81
CA LEU A 377 -32.65 19.58 -6.18
C LEU A 377 -33.89 19.43 -5.33
N VAL A 378 -35.03 19.54 -5.97
CA VAL A 378 -36.33 19.48 -5.27
C VAL A 378 -37.06 18.19 -5.67
N PRO A 379 -37.09 17.18 -4.78
CA PRO A 379 -37.85 15.96 -5.00
C PRO A 379 -39.32 16.22 -4.65
N GLU A 380 -40.22 15.82 -5.53
CA GLU A 380 -41.66 15.91 -5.34
C GLU A 380 -42.31 14.55 -5.49
N LYS A 381 -43.09 14.15 -4.49
CA LYS A 381 -43.81 12.89 -4.53
C LYS A 381 -44.90 12.99 -5.60
N VAL A 382 -44.90 12.05 -6.53
CA VAL A 382 -45.92 11.94 -7.57
C VAL A 382 -47.12 11.15 -7.04
N ARG A 383 -46.84 9.98 -6.43
CA ARG A 383 -47.87 9.12 -5.82
C ARG A 383 -47.25 8.07 -4.93
N ASP A 384 -48.06 7.52 -4.06
CA ASP A 384 -47.75 6.31 -3.32
C ASP A 384 -48.04 5.08 -4.18
N LEU A 385 -47.29 3.99 -3.92
CA LEU A 385 -47.54 2.66 -4.43
C LEU A 385 -47.99 1.80 -3.25
N PRO A 386 -49.28 1.45 -3.18
CA PRO A 386 -49.79 0.71 -2.03
C PRO A 386 -49.15 -0.67 -1.94
N ALA A 387 -48.82 -1.07 -0.71
CA ALA A 387 -48.44 -2.43 -0.37
C ALA A 387 -49.69 -3.23 0.02
N SER A 388 -49.67 -4.52 -0.16
CA SER A 388 -50.70 -5.47 0.27
C SER A 388 -50.23 -6.30 1.46
N ASN A 389 -51.16 -7.02 2.11
CA ASN A 389 -50.78 -8.05 3.08
C ASN A 389 -50.94 -9.43 2.44
N GLU A 390 -49.93 -10.24 2.55
CA GLU A 390 -49.96 -11.67 2.28
C GLU A 390 -50.56 -12.36 3.53
N GLU A 391 -51.74 -12.93 3.42
CA GLU A 391 -52.45 -13.59 4.51
C GLU A 391 -52.08 -15.08 4.53
N SER A 392 -51.66 -15.58 5.67
CA SER A 392 -51.48 -17.01 5.94
C SER A 392 -52.33 -17.41 7.15
N TYR A 393 -52.77 -18.64 7.18
CA TYR A 393 -53.68 -19.12 8.22
C TYR A 393 -53.02 -20.22 9.06
N THR A 394 -53.29 -20.20 10.38
CA THR A 394 -52.75 -21.20 11.32
C THR A 394 -53.79 -21.62 12.34
N ALA A 395 -53.69 -22.88 12.78
CA ALA A 395 -54.46 -23.38 13.91
C ALA A 395 -53.84 -23.09 15.28
N GLU A 396 -52.65 -22.52 15.30
CA GLU A 396 -51.91 -22.20 16.52
C GLU A 396 -52.38 -20.91 17.20
N LEU A 397 -53.13 -20.10 16.49
CA LEU A 397 -53.71 -18.86 17.01
C LEU A 397 -55.23 -19.00 17.20
N PRO A 398 -55.83 -18.34 18.20
CA PRO A 398 -57.30 -18.24 18.33
C PRO A 398 -57.95 -17.75 17.05
N ALA A 399 -59.24 -18.17 16.82
CA ALA A 399 -59.97 -17.78 15.63
C ALA A 399 -60.07 -16.25 15.53
N GLY A 400 -59.65 -15.69 14.39
CA GLY A 400 -59.67 -14.24 14.11
C GLY A 400 -58.52 -13.45 14.73
N GLU A 401 -57.63 -14.07 15.50
CA GLU A 401 -56.42 -13.37 15.98
C GLU A 401 -55.44 -13.15 14.83
N ILE A 402 -54.87 -11.92 14.71
CA ILE A 402 -53.97 -11.53 13.67
C ILE A 402 -52.58 -11.28 14.28
N LYS A 403 -51.58 -12.08 13.86
CA LYS A 403 -50.18 -11.88 14.18
C LYS A 403 -49.45 -11.30 12.99
N VAL A 404 -48.91 -10.08 13.10
CA VAL A 404 -48.10 -9.45 12.04
C VAL A 404 -46.69 -10.03 12.07
N LEU A 405 -46.34 -10.77 11.03
CA LEU A 405 -44.99 -11.34 10.85
C LEU A 405 -44.07 -10.32 10.17
N GLN A 406 -44.59 -9.55 9.21
CA GLN A 406 -43.90 -8.49 8.51
C GLN A 406 -44.87 -7.31 8.30
N LYS A 407 -44.46 -6.13 8.70
CA LYS A 407 -45.22 -4.91 8.49
C LYS A 407 -45.15 -4.47 7.03
N GLN A 408 -46.26 -4.19 6.40
CA GLN A 408 -46.31 -3.59 5.08
C GLN A 408 -45.70 -2.18 5.06
N VAL A 409 -45.02 -1.81 3.96
CA VAL A 409 -44.52 -0.45 3.74
C VAL A 409 -44.87 -0.04 2.31
N ASN A 410 -45.63 1.05 2.17
CA ASN A 410 -45.97 1.58 0.85
C ASN A 410 -44.68 2.02 0.11
N GLY A 411 -44.65 1.75 -1.19
CA GLY A 411 -43.70 2.34 -2.09
C GLY A 411 -44.10 3.75 -2.51
N SER A 412 -43.25 4.39 -3.30
CA SER A 412 -43.50 5.77 -3.76
C SER A 412 -42.82 6.06 -5.09
N ILE A 413 -43.34 7.03 -5.81
CA ILE A 413 -42.72 7.59 -7.02
C ILE A 413 -42.42 9.06 -6.77
N TYR A 414 -41.19 9.47 -7.08
CA TYR A 414 -40.74 10.85 -7.00
C TYR A 414 -40.23 11.35 -8.35
N ASN A 415 -40.54 12.60 -8.65
CA ASN A 415 -39.90 13.40 -9.67
C ASN A 415 -38.91 14.37 -8.98
N THR A 416 -37.67 14.39 -9.38
CA THR A 416 -36.67 15.34 -8.87
C THR A 416 -36.45 16.42 -9.92
N TYR A 417 -36.61 17.65 -9.50
CA TYR A 417 -36.41 18.83 -10.36
C TYR A 417 -35.12 19.58 -9.96
N ALA A 418 -34.33 19.98 -10.95
CA ALA A 418 -33.32 21.00 -10.77
C ALA A 418 -34.00 22.38 -10.87
N VAL A 419 -33.96 23.15 -9.81
CA VAL A 419 -34.52 24.49 -9.70
C VAL A 419 -33.38 25.48 -9.74
N TYR A 420 -33.33 26.26 -10.78
CA TYR A 420 -32.31 27.30 -11.00
C TYR A 420 -32.78 28.61 -10.39
N SER A 421 -31.93 29.27 -9.63
CA SER A 421 -32.22 30.58 -9.03
C SER A 421 -31.05 31.54 -9.29
N GLN A 422 -31.36 32.76 -9.66
CA GLN A 422 -30.41 33.86 -9.86
C GLN A 422 -30.85 35.04 -9.02
N ALA A 423 -29.96 35.63 -8.26
CA ALA A 423 -30.27 36.72 -7.31
C ALA A 423 -31.48 36.40 -6.40
N GLY A 424 -31.58 35.15 -5.94
CA GLY A 424 -32.67 34.70 -5.07
C GLY A 424 -34.04 34.46 -5.76
N LYS A 425 -34.15 34.72 -7.06
CA LYS A 425 -35.39 34.45 -7.81
C LYS A 425 -35.28 33.20 -8.64
N GLN A 426 -36.26 32.33 -8.58
CA GLN A 426 -36.34 31.14 -9.42
C GLN A 426 -36.46 31.56 -10.88
N SER A 427 -35.61 31.04 -11.76
CA SER A 427 -35.62 31.37 -13.18
C SER A 427 -36.06 30.19 -14.05
N ARG A 428 -35.66 28.99 -13.76
CA ARG A 428 -35.92 27.80 -14.57
C ARG A 428 -36.06 26.56 -13.67
N ARG A 429 -36.79 25.56 -14.18
CA ARG A 429 -37.00 24.29 -13.50
C ARG A 429 -37.04 23.16 -14.52
N PHE A 430 -36.26 22.12 -14.33
CA PHE A 430 -36.18 20.97 -15.22
C PHE A 430 -36.32 19.66 -14.44
N LEU A 431 -37.04 18.70 -14.99
CA LEU A 431 -37.06 17.33 -14.48
C LEU A 431 -35.72 16.65 -14.78
N VAL A 432 -34.98 16.24 -13.74
CA VAL A 432 -33.66 15.65 -13.87
C VAL A 432 -33.61 14.18 -13.45
N ALA A 433 -34.57 13.71 -12.67
CA ALA A 433 -34.66 12.30 -12.30
C ALA A 433 -36.09 11.88 -11.97
N LYS A 434 -36.36 10.59 -12.25
CA LYS A 434 -37.55 9.88 -11.73
C LYS A 434 -37.06 8.72 -10.87
N SER A 435 -37.60 8.65 -9.63
CA SER A 435 -37.21 7.61 -8.68
C SER A 435 -38.44 6.80 -8.30
N ARG A 436 -38.32 5.48 -8.30
CA ARG A 436 -39.34 4.55 -7.89
C ARG A 436 -38.85 3.70 -6.74
N TYR A 437 -39.52 3.77 -5.61
CA TYR A 437 -39.33 2.92 -4.46
C TYR A 437 -40.42 1.87 -4.44
N VAL A 438 -40.02 0.59 -4.42
CA VAL A 438 -40.98 -0.52 -4.49
C VAL A 438 -41.68 -0.72 -3.15
N PRO A 439 -42.97 -1.04 -3.13
CA PRO A 439 -43.65 -1.40 -1.90
C PRO A 439 -43.09 -2.68 -1.29
N VAL A 440 -43.27 -2.85 -0.01
CA VAL A 440 -42.94 -4.07 0.73
C VAL A 440 -44.24 -4.63 1.27
N ASP A 441 -44.69 -5.76 0.73
CA ASP A 441 -45.91 -6.38 1.21
C ASP A 441 -45.71 -6.90 2.64
N GLY A 442 -46.76 -6.76 3.42
CA GLY A 442 -46.84 -7.29 4.77
C GLY A 442 -47.08 -8.79 4.76
N LYS A 443 -46.72 -9.45 5.86
CA LYS A 443 -47.10 -10.85 6.11
C LYS A 443 -47.85 -10.95 7.41
N VAL A 444 -49.08 -11.45 7.35
CA VAL A 444 -49.94 -11.64 8.50
C VAL A 444 -50.36 -13.10 8.63
N LEU A 445 -50.37 -13.57 9.87
CA LEU A 445 -50.83 -14.89 10.22
C LEU A 445 -52.16 -14.78 10.94
N ILE A 446 -53.21 -15.42 10.40
CA ILE A 446 -54.57 -15.34 10.89
C ILE A 446 -54.94 -16.67 11.57
N GLY A 447 -55.39 -16.61 12.79
CA GLY A 447 -55.89 -17.77 13.53
C GLY A 447 -57.19 -18.35 12.99
N LYS A 448 -57.18 -19.67 12.72
CA LYS A 448 -58.42 -20.41 12.38
C LYS A 448 -59.17 -20.93 13.60
N GLY A 449 -58.52 -20.88 14.79
CA GLY A 449 -58.98 -21.61 15.94
C GLY A 449 -58.76 -23.11 15.78
N LYS A 450 -58.86 -23.84 16.86
CA LYS A 450 -58.90 -25.30 16.82
C LYS A 450 -60.25 -25.79 16.40
#